data_97115bc7d7c13111078b82cc9c40ee24
#
_entry.id   97115bc7d7c13111078b82cc9c40ee24
#
_cell.length_a   1.000
_cell.length_b   1.000
_cell.length_c   1.000
_cell.angle_alpha   90.00
_cell.angle_beta   90.00
_cell.angle_gamma   90.00
#
_symmetry.space_group_name_H-M   'P 1'
#
loop_
_entity.id
_entity.type
_entity.pdbx_description
1 polymer ?
#
loop_
_entity_poly.entity_id
_entity_poly.type
_entity_poly.pdbx_seq_one_letter_code
_entity_poly.pdbx_strand_id
1 'polypeptide(L)'
;MTDISRADDGKKSLLESLAAYLRARSVVMLLLGFSAGLPFYMIYQNLSLWLAEAGVEKSEIGLFAWTGFAFSFKFVWAPLVDRTPIPVLEKLIGRRRAWMAVAQIAIALTLLAMSAANPSGNLWIVALIAVAMAFAAATQDIAIDAWRIEAATDEEQGVMAAMYQYGYRVAIMVAGAGALFVADQVNWPAAYQFMALLMGIGLLTVFFAPKVEVRAYEPPPRAPLAETFSRSVIGPFRDFFARYGVHALVILLFIALFRVPDFLMGYMAGPLYIDLGYDKTTIGAIRSGAGLFATLFGVFLGGILVARFDFRWSLLIGVLAQSLTNLIYSWLALSDATTGGLAFAVIADNIAYGAAGTILIAYMSSLTNTAFTATQYALFSSFYALPGKFVGGFSGFMVEAFGFAWFFAITAIIGLPAAILVFFLKQSEKKFKAEPVAP
;
A
#
# COMPACT_ATOMS: atom_id res chain seq x y z
N MET A 1 31.16 51.11 14.02
CA MET A 1 29.81 50.65 14.37
C MET A 1 29.25 49.98 13.13
N THR A 2 29.50 48.72 12.99
CA THR A 2 29.07 47.88 11.87
C THR A 2 27.86 47.09 12.35
N ASP A 3 26.74 47.42 11.76
CA ASP A 3 25.44 46.82 12.01
C ASP A 3 25.43 45.40 11.40
N ILE A 4 25.53 44.39 12.23
CA ILE A 4 25.38 43.00 11.82
C ILE A 4 23.87 42.70 11.85
N SER A 5 23.18 42.95 10.74
CA SER A 5 21.84 42.41 10.52
C SER A 5 21.93 40.90 10.47
N ARG A 6 21.49 40.22 11.54
CA ARG A 6 21.26 38.79 11.57
C ARG A 6 20.26 38.47 10.45
N ALA A 7 20.72 37.76 9.45
CA ALA A 7 19.86 37.03 8.55
C ALA A 7 19.04 36.05 9.40
N ASP A 8 17.78 36.31 9.53
CA ASP A 8 16.79 35.45 10.15
C ASP A 8 16.70 34.20 9.26
N ASP A 9 17.36 33.12 9.68
CA ASP A 9 17.25 31.80 9.05
C ASP A 9 15.78 31.40 9.11
N GLY A 10 15.08 31.45 7.97
CA GLY A 10 13.64 31.25 7.79
C GLY A 10 13.11 29.88 8.22
N LYS A 11 13.42 29.44 9.43
CA LYS A 11 12.78 28.31 10.08
C LYS A 11 11.38 28.71 10.48
N LYS A 12 10.39 28.21 9.75
CA LYS A 12 8.97 28.35 10.12
C LYS A 12 8.79 28.00 11.58
N SER A 13 8.01 28.80 12.29
CA SER A 13 7.68 28.52 13.69
C SER A 13 6.93 27.20 13.79
N LEU A 14 6.99 26.53 14.94
CA LEU A 14 6.25 25.29 15.20
C LEU A 14 4.75 25.48 14.92
N LEU A 15 4.21 26.65 15.29
CA LEU A 15 2.80 27.04 15.06
C LEU A 15 2.46 27.14 13.57
N GLU A 16 3.33 27.73 12.75
CA GLU A 16 3.14 27.80 11.29
C GLU A 16 3.21 26.41 10.65
N SER A 17 4.10 25.56 11.14
CA SER A 17 4.22 24.17 10.70
C SER A 17 2.96 23.37 11.04
N LEU A 18 2.39 23.54 12.23
CA LEU A 18 1.14 22.93 12.64
C LEU A 18 -0.07 23.50 11.88
N ALA A 19 -0.09 24.81 11.63
CA ALA A 19 -1.14 25.43 10.84
C ALA A 19 -1.22 24.90 9.41
N ALA A 20 -0.10 24.42 8.85
CA ALA A 20 -0.07 23.80 7.53
C ALA A 20 -0.95 22.53 7.43
N TYR A 21 -1.12 21.79 8.52
CA TYR A 21 -2.00 20.61 8.59
C TYR A 21 -3.49 20.96 8.50
N LEU A 22 -3.88 22.17 8.91
CA LEU A 22 -5.26 22.66 8.91
C LEU A 22 -5.63 23.39 7.61
N ARG A 23 -4.71 23.56 6.68
CA ARG A 23 -5.02 24.17 5.37
C ARG A 23 -6.01 23.32 4.59
N ALA A 24 -6.86 23.95 3.81
CA ALA A 24 -7.91 23.29 3.03
C ALA A 24 -7.35 22.14 2.16
N ARG A 25 -6.20 22.30 1.52
CA ARG A 25 -5.53 21.27 0.71
C ARG A 25 -5.11 20.05 1.53
N SER A 26 -4.62 20.28 2.75
CA SER A 26 -4.20 19.23 3.67
C SER A 26 -5.40 18.42 4.19
N VAL A 27 -6.50 19.10 4.52
CA VAL A 27 -7.76 18.44 4.92
C VAL A 27 -8.35 17.63 3.75
N VAL A 28 -8.33 18.19 2.55
CA VAL A 28 -8.72 17.45 1.33
C VAL A 28 -7.89 16.18 1.18
N MET A 29 -6.56 16.25 1.38
CA MET A 29 -5.71 15.05 1.30
C MET A 29 -6.03 14.00 2.37
N LEU A 30 -6.41 14.42 3.59
CA LEU A 30 -6.88 13.50 4.63
C LEU A 30 -8.13 12.72 4.15
N LEU A 31 -9.11 13.43 3.62
CA LEU A 31 -10.38 12.83 3.17
C LEU A 31 -10.21 12.00 1.89
N LEU A 32 -9.34 12.41 0.97
CA LEU A 32 -8.97 11.62 -0.21
C LEU A 32 -8.19 10.36 0.20
N GLY A 33 -7.29 10.46 1.17
CA GLY A 33 -6.59 9.31 1.75
C GLY A 33 -7.56 8.32 2.39
N PHE A 34 -8.59 8.83 3.10
CA PHE A 34 -9.66 7.99 3.62
C PHE A 34 -10.38 7.23 2.51
N SER A 35 -10.78 7.92 1.44
CA SER A 35 -11.48 7.25 0.33
C SER A 35 -10.58 6.24 -0.41
N ALA A 36 -9.26 6.44 -0.44
CA ALA A 36 -8.31 5.51 -1.06
C ALA A 36 -8.11 4.23 -0.26
N GLY A 37 -8.14 4.31 1.08
CA GLY A 37 -7.94 3.15 1.94
C GLY A 37 -9.13 2.20 2.00
N LEU A 38 -10.36 2.68 1.80
CA LEU A 38 -11.58 1.86 1.90
C LEU A 38 -11.59 0.66 0.93
N PRO A 39 -11.46 0.84 -0.39
CA PRO A 39 -11.57 -0.26 -1.35
C PRO A 39 -10.44 -1.28 -1.19
N PHE A 40 -9.24 -0.84 -0.84
CA PHE A 40 -8.11 -1.74 -0.67
C PHE A 40 -8.39 -2.81 0.38
N TYR A 41 -8.90 -2.41 1.54
CA TYR A 41 -9.17 -3.35 2.63
C TYR A 41 -10.36 -4.26 2.31
N MET A 42 -11.38 -3.72 1.62
CA MET A 42 -12.55 -4.49 1.20
C MET A 42 -12.23 -5.57 0.16
N ILE A 43 -11.30 -5.28 -0.79
CA ILE A 43 -10.89 -6.23 -1.83
C ILE A 43 -10.07 -7.39 -1.24
N TYR A 44 -9.14 -7.10 -0.31
CA TYR A 44 -8.19 -8.12 0.13
C TYR A 44 -8.63 -8.81 1.42
N GLN A 45 -8.81 -8.04 2.47
CA GLN A 45 -8.98 -8.62 3.79
C GLN A 45 -10.41 -9.08 4.04
N ASN A 46 -11.38 -8.21 3.77
CA ASN A 46 -12.77 -8.53 4.04
C ASN A 46 -13.34 -9.53 3.05
N LEU A 47 -12.97 -9.41 1.76
CA LEU A 47 -13.41 -10.37 0.75
C LEU A 47 -12.89 -11.78 1.08
N SER A 48 -11.62 -11.94 1.48
CA SER A 48 -11.08 -13.26 1.84
C SER A 48 -11.82 -13.88 3.03
N LEU A 49 -12.22 -13.07 4.02
CA LEU A 49 -13.04 -13.53 5.15
C LEU A 49 -14.43 -13.96 4.69
N TRP A 50 -15.08 -13.14 3.88
CA TRP A 50 -16.42 -13.47 3.36
C TRP A 50 -16.43 -14.74 2.50
N LEU A 51 -15.44 -14.89 1.62
CA LEU A 51 -15.28 -16.10 0.81
C LEU A 51 -15.05 -17.34 1.67
N ALA A 52 -14.22 -17.24 2.71
CA ALA A 52 -13.99 -18.35 3.65
C ALA A 52 -15.26 -18.74 4.42
N GLU A 53 -16.03 -17.74 4.87
CA GLU A 53 -17.32 -17.97 5.55
C GLU A 53 -18.38 -18.54 4.62
N ALA A 54 -18.36 -18.17 3.33
CA ALA A 54 -19.24 -18.72 2.30
C ALA A 54 -18.87 -20.16 1.87
N GLY A 55 -17.80 -20.73 2.45
CA GLY A 55 -17.35 -22.09 2.14
C GLY A 55 -16.61 -22.23 0.81
N VAL A 56 -16.09 -21.12 0.26
CA VAL A 56 -15.27 -21.14 -0.97
C VAL A 56 -13.95 -21.85 -0.70
N GLU A 57 -13.48 -22.65 -1.65
CA GLU A 57 -12.22 -23.38 -1.54
C GLU A 57 -11.03 -22.44 -1.36
N LYS A 58 -10.05 -22.84 -0.54
CA LYS A 58 -8.90 -22.00 -0.18
C LYS A 58 -8.03 -21.67 -1.40
N SER A 59 -7.94 -22.59 -2.35
CA SER A 59 -7.31 -22.39 -3.67
C SER A 59 -7.93 -21.24 -4.44
N GLU A 60 -9.26 -21.20 -4.49
CA GLU A 60 -10.00 -20.13 -5.16
C GLU A 60 -9.84 -18.79 -4.45
N ILE A 61 -9.89 -18.78 -3.10
CA ILE A 61 -9.61 -17.56 -2.30
C ILE A 61 -8.20 -17.03 -2.60
N GLY A 62 -7.21 -17.90 -2.74
CA GLY A 62 -5.84 -17.53 -3.07
C GLY A 62 -5.74 -16.78 -4.40
N LEU A 63 -6.50 -17.19 -5.42
CA LEU A 63 -6.49 -16.55 -6.74
C LEU A 63 -6.96 -15.08 -6.70
N PHE A 64 -7.78 -14.70 -5.72
CA PHE A 64 -8.18 -13.30 -5.55
C PHE A 64 -6.99 -12.37 -5.21
N ALA A 65 -5.85 -12.90 -4.78
CA ALA A 65 -4.61 -12.12 -4.65
C ALA A 65 -4.21 -11.44 -5.97
N TRP A 66 -4.56 -12.03 -7.11
CA TRP A 66 -4.23 -11.49 -8.43
C TRP A 66 -4.99 -10.20 -8.78
N THR A 67 -6.08 -9.88 -8.10
CA THR A 67 -6.72 -8.56 -8.21
C THR A 67 -5.72 -7.43 -7.90
N GLY A 68 -4.70 -7.73 -7.10
CA GLY A 68 -3.60 -6.83 -6.76
C GLY A 68 -2.71 -6.41 -7.91
N PHE A 69 -2.74 -7.13 -9.03
CA PHE A 69 -1.98 -6.73 -10.22
C PHE A 69 -2.42 -5.37 -10.75
N ALA A 70 -3.69 -4.99 -10.60
CA ALA A 70 -4.16 -3.67 -10.98
C ALA A 70 -3.29 -2.56 -10.34
N PHE A 71 -3.02 -2.65 -9.02
CA PHE A 71 -2.18 -1.65 -8.34
C PHE A 71 -0.70 -1.69 -8.77
N SER A 72 -0.20 -2.85 -9.17
CA SER A 72 1.20 -3.01 -9.59
C SER A 72 1.43 -2.56 -11.03
N PHE A 73 0.43 -2.69 -11.90
CA PHE A 73 0.52 -2.29 -13.30
C PHE A 73 -0.11 -0.93 -13.59
N LYS A 74 -0.56 -0.18 -12.59
CA LYS A 74 -1.23 1.12 -12.77
C LYS A 74 -0.43 2.10 -13.63
N PHE A 75 0.89 1.99 -13.69
CA PHE A 75 1.76 2.81 -14.54
C PHE A 75 1.47 2.62 -16.04
N VAL A 76 0.87 1.48 -16.46
CA VAL A 76 0.55 1.19 -17.86
C VAL A 76 -0.54 2.11 -18.39
N TRP A 77 -1.56 2.40 -17.56
CA TRP A 77 -2.68 3.28 -17.98
C TRP A 77 -2.66 4.66 -17.34
N ALA A 78 -1.70 4.97 -16.47
CA ALA A 78 -1.52 6.32 -15.95
C ALA A 78 -1.44 7.39 -17.06
N PRO A 79 -0.78 7.16 -18.22
CA PRO A 79 -0.82 8.10 -19.34
C PRO A 79 -2.21 8.39 -19.88
N LEU A 80 -3.17 7.43 -19.77
CA LEU A 80 -4.56 7.64 -20.16
C LEU A 80 -5.22 8.68 -19.24
N VAL A 81 -5.03 8.52 -17.92
CA VAL A 81 -5.54 9.48 -16.90
C VAL A 81 -4.93 10.86 -17.08
N ASP A 82 -3.68 10.94 -17.52
CA ASP A 82 -2.99 12.21 -17.77
C ASP A 82 -3.47 12.95 -19.01
N ARG A 83 -3.79 12.22 -20.08
CA ARG A 83 -4.01 12.81 -21.42
C ARG A 83 -5.45 12.85 -21.85
N THR A 84 -6.31 11.96 -21.34
CA THR A 84 -7.69 11.85 -21.79
C THR A 84 -8.60 12.76 -20.98
N PRO A 85 -9.24 13.74 -21.62
CA PRO A 85 -10.24 14.57 -20.95
C PRO A 85 -11.51 13.75 -20.73
N ILE A 86 -12.20 13.98 -19.61
CA ILE A 86 -13.56 13.47 -19.39
C ILE A 86 -14.52 14.58 -19.83
N PRO A 87 -15.20 14.44 -20.97
CA PRO A 87 -16.08 15.47 -21.49
C PRO A 87 -17.10 15.93 -20.46
N VAL A 88 -17.47 17.22 -20.47
CA VAL A 88 -18.40 17.86 -19.52
C VAL A 88 -17.82 17.97 -18.10
N LEU A 89 -17.41 16.86 -17.49
CA LEU A 89 -16.95 16.85 -16.10
C LEU A 89 -15.64 17.64 -15.91
N GLU A 90 -14.71 17.52 -16.85
CA GLU A 90 -13.46 18.29 -16.83
C GLU A 90 -13.70 19.80 -16.90
N LYS A 91 -14.68 20.24 -17.71
CA LYS A 91 -15.04 21.66 -17.80
C LYS A 91 -15.62 22.20 -16.50
N LEU A 92 -16.37 21.37 -15.77
CA LEU A 92 -17.01 21.75 -14.51
C LEU A 92 -16.03 21.79 -13.34
N ILE A 93 -15.26 20.73 -13.16
CA ILE A 93 -14.45 20.52 -11.96
C ILE A 93 -12.94 20.40 -12.22
N GLY A 94 -12.48 20.38 -13.47
CA GLY A 94 -11.09 20.19 -13.85
C GLY A 94 -10.68 18.73 -13.98
N ARG A 95 -9.61 18.47 -14.75
CA ARG A 95 -9.21 17.11 -15.19
C ARG A 95 -9.00 16.15 -14.02
N ARG A 96 -8.13 16.49 -13.06
CA ARG A 96 -7.78 15.57 -11.96
C ARG A 96 -9.00 15.21 -11.12
N ARG A 97 -9.82 16.19 -10.81
CA ARG A 97 -11.03 15.99 -10.02
C ARG A 97 -12.08 15.17 -10.80
N ALA A 98 -12.17 15.36 -12.11
CA ALA A 98 -13.04 14.55 -12.96
C ALA A 98 -12.67 13.06 -12.94
N TRP A 99 -11.38 12.74 -13.06
CA TRP A 99 -10.90 11.37 -12.96
C TRP A 99 -11.09 10.78 -11.56
N MET A 100 -10.83 11.57 -10.49
CA MET A 100 -11.12 11.13 -9.11
C MET A 100 -12.61 10.82 -8.93
N ALA A 101 -13.50 11.71 -9.37
CA ALA A 101 -14.96 11.52 -9.25
C ALA A 101 -15.42 10.24 -9.98
N VAL A 102 -14.99 10.03 -11.23
CA VAL A 102 -15.35 8.82 -12.00
C VAL A 102 -14.82 7.55 -11.31
N ALA A 103 -13.58 7.57 -10.84
CA ALA A 103 -13.01 6.42 -10.15
C ALA A 103 -13.75 6.13 -8.83
N GLN A 104 -14.10 7.14 -8.04
CA GLN A 104 -14.85 6.98 -6.78
C GLN A 104 -16.29 6.50 -7.00
N ILE A 105 -16.95 6.98 -8.05
CA ILE A 105 -18.26 6.47 -8.45
C ILE A 105 -18.15 5.00 -8.86
N ALA A 106 -17.14 4.64 -9.65
CA ALA A 106 -16.90 3.26 -10.04
C ALA A 106 -16.63 2.35 -8.83
N ILE A 107 -15.84 2.81 -7.85
CA ILE A 107 -15.62 2.09 -6.59
C ILE A 107 -16.94 1.91 -5.82
N ALA A 108 -17.73 2.97 -5.66
CA ALA A 108 -19.00 2.89 -4.96
C ALA A 108 -19.96 1.90 -5.65
N LEU A 109 -20.05 1.95 -6.98
CA LEU A 109 -20.88 1.03 -7.76
C LEU A 109 -20.38 -0.42 -7.66
N THR A 110 -19.06 -0.67 -7.66
CA THR A 110 -18.52 -2.02 -7.49
C THR A 110 -18.71 -2.54 -6.07
N LEU A 111 -18.67 -1.69 -5.04
CA LEU A 111 -19.04 -2.06 -3.66
C LEU A 111 -20.53 -2.43 -3.57
N LEU A 112 -21.42 -1.67 -4.22
CA LEU A 112 -22.84 -2.00 -4.29
C LEU A 112 -23.10 -3.29 -5.09
N ALA A 113 -22.40 -3.46 -6.22
CA ALA A 113 -22.47 -4.71 -6.98
C ALA A 113 -21.99 -5.92 -6.16
N MET A 114 -20.92 -5.74 -5.37
CA MET A 114 -20.42 -6.78 -4.47
C MET A 114 -21.48 -7.11 -3.39
N SER A 115 -22.19 -6.12 -2.86
CA SER A 115 -23.27 -6.36 -1.88
C SER A 115 -24.43 -7.20 -2.44
N ALA A 116 -24.64 -7.19 -3.74
CA ALA A 116 -25.65 -8.00 -4.41
C ALA A 116 -25.11 -9.36 -4.91
N ALA A 117 -23.81 -9.59 -4.81
CA ALA A 117 -23.19 -10.83 -5.27
C ALA A 117 -23.41 -11.97 -4.26
N ASN A 118 -23.42 -13.19 -4.77
CA ASN A 118 -23.49 -14.41 -3.97
C ASN A 118 -22.21 -15.25 -4.20
N PRO A 119 -21.26 -15.26 -3.27
CA PRO A 119 -20.03 -16.03 -3.43
C PRO A 119 -20.22 -17.53 -3.60
N SER A 120 -21.20 -18.11 -2.90
CA SER A 120 -21.51 -19.54 -3.00
C SER A 120 -22.23 -19.91 -4.30
N GLY A 121 -22.83 -18.92 -4.99
CA GLY A 121 -23.60 -19.17 -6.22
C GLY A 121 -22.79 -18.95 -7.51
N ASN A 122 -22.02 -17.87 -7.58
CA ASN A 122 -21.23 -17.52 -8.78
C ASN A 122 -19.96 -16.75 -8.43
N LEU A 123 -18.89 -17.48 -8.19
CA LEU A 123 -17.59 -16.92 -7.83
C LEU A 123 -16.97 -16.07 -8.94
N TRP A 124 -17.24 -16.36 -10.22
CA TRP A 124 -16.73 -15.57 -11.35
C TRP A 124 -17.28 -14.15 -11.37
N ILE A 125 -18.53 -13.94 -11.00
CA ILE A 125 -19.11 -12.60 -10.86
C ILE A 125 -18.39 -11.84 -9.74
N VAL A 126 -18.16 -12.49 -8.59
CA VAL A 126 -17.41 -11.90 -7.45
C VAL A 126 -15.99 -11.50 -7.90
N ALA A 127 -15.31 -12.38 -8.63
CA ALA A 127 -13.96 -12.11 -9.13
C ALA A 127 -13.95 -10.93 -10.11
N LEU A 128 -14.90 -10.88 -11.05
CA LEU A 128 -15.01 -9.77 -12.01
C LEU A 128 -15.25 -8.43 -11.30
N ILE A 129 -16.15 -8.40 -10.31
CA ILE A 129 -16.41 -7.20 -9.52
C ILE A 129 -15.16 -6.78 -8.72
N ALA A 130 -14.45 -7.75 -8.12
CA ALA A 130 -13.22 -7.47 -7.36
C ALA A 130 -12.12 -6.90 -8.26
N VAL A 131 -11.94 -7.44 -9.46
CA VAL A 131 -11.00 -6.90 -10.47
C VAL A 131 -11.41 -5.49 -10.91
N ALA A 132 -12.69 -5.26 -11.21
CA ALA A 132 -13.19 -3.93 -11.59
C ALA A 132 -12.96 -2.91 -10.45
N MET A 133 -13.23 -3.30 -9.20
CA MET A 133 -12.97 -2.48 -8.01
C MET A 133 -11.49 -2.15 -7.88
N ALA A 134 -10.59 -3.12 -8.09
CA ALA A 134 -9.15 -2.92 -8.00
C ALA A 134 -8.64 -1.95 -9.08
N PHE A 135 -9.14 -2.05 -10.32
CA PHE A 135 -8.82 -1.10 -11.40
C PHE A 135 -9.34 0.31 -11.09
N ALA A 136 -10.56 0.44 -10.59
CA ALA A 136 -11.13 1.73 -10.20
C ALA A 136 -10.32 2.35 -9.04
N ALA A 137 -9.96 1.59 -8.02
CA ALA A 137 -9.14 2.04 -6.90
C ALA A 137 -7.73 2.46 -7.35
N ALA A 138 -7.07 1.67 -8.20
CA ALA A 138 -5.76 2.04 -8.76
C ALA A 138 -5.83 3.31 -9.64
N THR A 139 -6.93 3.52 -10.35
CA THR A 139 -7.18 4.74 -11.14
C THR A 139 -7.40 5.95 -10.22
N GLN A 140 -8.14 5.77 -9.12
CA GLN A 140 -8.29 6.78 -8.08
C GLN A 140 -6.92 7.21 -7.53
N ASP A 141 -6.05 6.24 -7.19
CA ASP A 141 -4.70 6.52 -6.68
C ASP A 141 -3.87 7.37 -7.66
N ILE A 142 -3.89 7.01 -8.97
CA ILE A 142 -3.20 7.80 -10.02
C ILE A 142 -3.68 9.26 -9.99
N ALA A 143 -4.99 9.47 -9.94
CA ALA A 143 -5.59 10.81 -10.00
C ALA A 143 -5.31 11.62 -8.73
N ILE A 144 -5.36 10.99 -7.54
CA ILE A 144 -5.06 11.63 -6.25
C ILE A 144 -3.58 12.02 -6.18
N ASP A 145 -2.66 11.11 -6.54
CA ASP A 145 -1.23 11.38 -6.53
C ASP A 145 -0.87 12.54 -7.44
N ALA A 146 -1.44 12.57 -8.65
CA ALA A 146 -1.23 13.65 -9.60
C ALA A 146 -1.78 14.98 -9.07
N TRP A 147 -3.00 14.99 -8.51
CA TRP A 147 -3.58 16.19 -7.91
C TRP A 147 -2.72 16.71 -6.75
N ARG A 148 -2.23 15.82 -5.87
CA ARG A 148 -1.35 16.17 -4.75
C ARG A 148 -0.09 16.89 -5.23
N ILE A 149 0.57 16.32 -6.23
CA ILE A 149 1.81 16.89 -6.79
C ILE A 149 1.55 18.28 -7.41
N GLU A 150 0.45 18.40 -8.14
CA GLU A 150 0.08 19.66 -8.82
C GLU A 150 -0.48 20.73 -7.85
N ALA A 151 -1.12 20.31 -6.77
CA ALA A 151 -1.78 21.20 -5.81
C ALA A 151 -0.83 21.77 -4.74
N ALA A 152 0.28 21.11 -4.46
CA ALA A 152 1.18 21.44 -3.38
C ALA A 152 2.42 22.22 -3.87
N THR A 153 2.91 23.14 -3.05
CA THR A 153 4.28 23.63 -3.18
C THR A 153 5.25 22.57 -2.65
N ASP A 154 6.53 22.66 -3.00
CA ASP A 154 7.55 21.70 -2.53
C ASP A 154 7.54 21.57 -0.99
N GLU A 155 7.31 22.68 -0.28
CA GLU A 155 7.22 22.72 1.18
C GLU A 155 5.96 22.04 1.73
N GLU A 156 4.85 22.04 0.99
CA GLU A 156 3.58 21.44 1.42
C GLU A 156 3.49 19.95 1.10
N GLN A 157 4.34 19.43 0.19
CA GLN A 157 4.32 18.03 -0.24
C GLN A 157 4.40 17.06 0.93
N GLY A 158 5.27 17.32 1.90
CA GLY A 158 5.43 16.45 3.08
C GLY A 158 4.18 16.42 3.95
N VAL A 159 3.56 17.57 4.22
CA VAL A 159 2.33 17.67 5.02
C VAL A 159 1.16 16.97 4.29
N MET A 160 1.01 17.20 3.00
CA MET A 160 -0.05 16.58 2.21
C MET A 160 0.12 15.06 2.13
N ALA A 161 1.35 14.56 2.00
CA ALA A 161 1.64 13.13 2.05
C ALA A 161 1.30 12.53 3.43
N ALA A 162 1.65 13.21 4.52
CA ALA A 162 1.30 12.77 5.87
C ALA A 162 -0.22 12.72 6.08
N MET A 163 -0.94 13.76 5.66
CA MET A 163 -2.40 13.80 5.77
C MET A 163 -3.08 12.71 4.96
N TYR A 164 -2.59 12.41 3.75
CA TYR A 164 -3.05 11.27 2.97
C TYR A 164 -2.87 9.95 3.75
N GLN A 165 -1.70 9.73 4.33
CA GLN A 165 -1.42 8.53 5.10
C GLN A 165 -2.31 8.43 6.36
N TYR A 166 -2.57 9.52 7.06
CA TYR A 166 -3.49 9.52 8.19
C TYR A 166 -4.91 9.13 7.76
N GLY A 167 -5.42 9.74 6.69
CA GLY A 167 -6.73 9.38 6.13
C GLY A 167 -6.81 7.91 5.74
N TYR A 168 -5.77 7.41 5.06
CA TYR A 168 -5.67 6.02 4.67
C TYR A 168 -5.68 5.06 5.87
N ARG A 169 -4.99 5.40 6.96
CA ARG A 169 -4.99 4.60 8.21
C ARG A 169 -6.36 4.59 8.89
N VAL A 170 -7.03 5.74 8.93
CA VAL A 170 -8.42 5.82 9.45
C VAL A 170 -9.35 4.95 8.60
N ALA A 171 -9.20 4.97 7.28
CA ALA A 171 -9.98 4.13 6.38
C ALA A 171 -9.76 2.63 6.63
N ILE A 172 -8.52 2.21 6.83
CA ILE A 172 -8.19 0.81 7.18
C ILE A 172 -8.91 0.40 8.47
N MET A 173 -8.92 1.27 9.48
CA MET A 173 -9.59 0.99 10.74
C MET A 173 -11.11 0.87 10.55
N VAL A 174 -11.71 1.78 9.79
CA VAL A 174 -13.15 1.79 9.49
C VAL A 174 -13.53 0.60 8.60
N ALA A 175 -12.79 0.33 7.53
CA ALA A 175 -13.04 -0.81 6.65
C ALA A 175 -12.72 -2.15 7.33
N GLY A 176 -11.75 -2.20 8.23
CA GLY A 176 -11.45 -3.39 9.01
C GLY A 176 -12.48 -3.63 10.11
N ALA A 177 -12.42 -2.87 11.21
CA ALA A 177 -13.31 -3.08 12.36
C ALA A 177 -14.76 -2.73 12.02
N GLY A 178 -15.02 -1.60 11.36
CA GLY A 178 -16.38 -1.15 11.07
C GLY A 178 -17.12 -2.07 10.10
N ALA A 179 -16.51 -2.49 8.99
CA ALA A 179 -17.16 -3.40 8.06
C ALA A 179 -17.38 -4.79 8.68
N LEU A 180 -16.41 -5.30 9.46
CA LEU A 180 -16.55 -6.57 10.15
C LEU A 180 -17.66 -6.52 11.22
N PHE A 181 -17.75 -5.41 11.97
CA PHE A 181 -18.84 -5.21 12.93
C PHE A 181 -20.21 -5.24 12.24
N VAL A 182 -20.37 -4.52 11.12
CA VAL A 182 -21.63 -4.54 10.35
C VAL A 182 -21.89 -5.93 9.77
N ALA A 183 -20.87 -6.63 9.28
CA ALA A 183 -21.00 -7.98 8.75
C ALA A 183 -21.42 -9.00 9.82
N ASP A 184 -20.95 -8.82 11.06
CA ASP A 184 -21.27 -9.68 12.19
C ASP A 184 -22.69 -9.42 12.73
N GLN A 185 -23.08 -8.16 12.89
CA GLN A 185 -24.36 -7.77 13.46
C GLN A 185 -25.53 -7.84 12.46
N VAL A 186 -25.25 -7.73 11.16
CA VAL A 186 -26.26 -7.72 10.10
C VAL A 186 -25.95 -8.78 9.04
N ASN A 187 -25.01 -8.50 8.13
CA ASN A 187 -24.51 -9.41 7.11
C ASN A 187 -23.44 -8.73 6.23
N TRP A 188 -22.75 -9.50 5.38
CA TRP A 188 -21.75 -9.00 4.43
C TRP A 188 -22.31 -8.01 3.41
N PRO A 189 -23.49 -8.23 2.78
CA PRO A 189 -24.11 -7.24 1.91
C PRO A 189 -24.23 -5.86 2.56
N ALA A 190 -24.71 -5.79 3.79
CA ALA A 190 -24.84 -4.53 4.53
C ALA A 190 -23.47 -3.86 4.79
N ALA A 191 -22.44 -4.64 5.07
CA ALA A 191 -21.08 -4.12 5.23
C ALA A 191 -20.57 -3.46 3.96
N TYR A 192 -20.75 -4.08 2.78
CA TYR A 192 -20.38 -3.51 1.50
C TYR A 192 -21.20 -2.26 1.15
N GLN A 193 -22.51 -2.24 1.44
CA GLN A 193 -23.35 -1.06 1.26
C GLN A 193 -22.91 0.10 2.15
N PHE A 194 -22.56 -0.18 3.40
CA PHE A 194 -22.04 0.82 4.33
C PHE A 194 -20.72 1.42 3.81
N MET A 195 -19.80 0.61 3.31
CA MET A 195 -18.57 1.11 2.71
C MET A 195 -18.81 1.91 1.41
N ALA A 196 -19.80 1.52 0.60
CA ALA A 196 -20.21 2.30 -0.57
C ALA A 196 -20.74 3.69 -0.18
N LEU A 197 -21.52 3.78 0.92
CA LEU A 197 -21.98 5.06 1.45
C LEU A 197 -20.80 5.93 1.90
N LEU A 198 -19.82 5.36 2.57
CA LEU A 198 -18.62 6.08 3.04
C LEU A 198 -17.74 6.59 1.87
N MET A 199 -17.78 5.97 0.69
CA MET A 199 -17.16 6.51 -0.52
C MET A 199 -17.73 7.88 -0.90
N GLY A 200 -18.96 8.20 -0.47
CA GLY A 200 -19.56 9.53 -0.60
C GLY A 200 -18.72 10.65 0.02
N ILE A 201 -17.95 10.37 1.09
CA ILE A 201 -17.02 11.34 1.70
C ILE A 201 -15.97 11.77 0.69
N GLY A 202 -15.34 10.81 0.01
CA GLY A 202 -14.36 11.09 -1.04
C GLY A 202 -14.98 11.87 -2.21
N LEU A 203 -16.15 11.43 -2.68
CA LEU A 203 -16.85 12.09 -3.79
C LEU A 203 -17.20 13.54 -3.47
N LEU A 204 -17.73 13.81 -2.28
CA LEU A 204 -18.00 15.17 -1.81
C LEU A 204 -16.71 15.98 -1.73
N THR A 205 -15.62 15.38 -1.22
CA THR A 205 -14.31 16.03 -1.12
C THR A 205 -13.80 16.50 -2.47
N VAL A 206 -14.00 15.73 -3.53
CA VAL A 206 -13.59 16.09 -4.90
C VAL A 206 -14.29 17.37 -5.36
N PHE A 207 -15.54 17.60 -5.01
CA PHE A 207 -16.27 18.82 -5.38
C PHE A 207 -15.79 20.04 -4.59
N PHE A 208 -15.41 19.87 -3.33
CA PHE A 208 -14.91 20.94 -2.48
C PHE A 208 -13.39 21.17 -2.58
N ALA A 209 -12.66 20.23 -3.21
CA ALA A 209 -11.22 20.37 -3.39
C ALA A 209 -10.88 21.66 -4.16
N PRO A 210 -9.87 22.42 -3.75
CA PRO A 210 -9.43 23.61 -4.47
C PRO A 210 -9.13 23.28 -5.94
N LYS A 211 -9.52 24.18 -6.85
CA LYS A 211 -9.08 24.10 -8.25
C LYS A 211 -7.57 24.29 -8.26
N VAL A 212 -6.88 23.33 -8.84
CA VAL A 212 -5.47 23.49 -9.13
C VAL A 212 -5.40 24.27 -10.43
N GLU A 213 -4.77 25.43 -10.39
CA GLU A 213 -4.31 26.07 -11.62
C GLU A 213 -3.30 25.12 -12.23
N VAL A 214 -3.67 24.48 -13.31
CA VAL A 214 -2.76 23.66 -14.08
C VAL A 214 -1.63 24.61 -14.48
N ARG A 215 -0.47 24.54 -13.80
CA ARG A 215 0.76 25.03 -14.41
C ARG A 215 0.74 24.41 -15.77
N ALA A 216 0.70 25.26 -16.82
CA ALA A 216 0.59 24.77 -18.19
C ALA A 216 1.63 23.68 -18.38
N TYR A 217 1.20 22.44 -18.24
CA TYR A 217 2.01 21.29 -18.59
C TYR A 217 2.13 21.43 -20.11
N GLU A 218 3.22 22.03 -20.55
CA GLU A 218 3.62 21.87 -21.94
C GLU A 218 3.86 20.38 -22.10
N PRO A 219 2.96 19.68 -22.82
CA PRO A 219 3.20 18.28 -23.08
C PRO A 219 4.58 18.22 -23.75
N PRO A 220 5.48 17.35 -23.30
CA PRO A 220 6.76 17.18 -23.97
C PRO A 220 6.46 17.01 -25.46
N PRO A 221 7.25 17.61 -26.37
CA PRO A 221 7.00 17.58 -27.80
C PRO A 221 6.58 16.17 -28.16
N ARG A 222 5.50 16.01 -28.92
CA ARG A 222 4.77 14.78 -29.23
C ARG A 222 5.73 13.63 -29.59
N ALA A 223 6.43 13.11 -28.59
CA ALA A 223 7.22 11.90 -28.75
C ALA A 223 6.24 10.72 -28.92
N PRO A 224 6.48 9.80 -29.83
CA PRO A 224 5.72 8.57 -29.95
C PRO A 224 5.55 7.91 -28.58
N LEU A 225 4.40 7.33 -28.30
CA LEU A 225 4.11 6.67 -27.00
C LEU A 225 5.22 5.68 -26.63
N ALA A 226 5.77 4.96 -27.61
CA ALA A 226 6.89 4.04 -27.43
C ALA A 226 8.18 4.73 -26.94
N GLU A 227 8.48 5.92 -27.43
CA GLU A 227 9.68 6.68 -27.00
C GLU A 227 9.49 7.25 -25.59
N THR A 228 8.29 7.76 -25.29
CA THR A 228 7.95 8.23 -23.95
C THR A 228 7.99 7.10 -22.92
N PHE A 229 7.46 5.92 -23.28
CA PHE A 229 7.54 4.72 -22.46
C PHE A 229 8.99 4.27 -22.25
N SER A 230 9.77 4.20 -23.32
CA SER A 230 11.19 3.85 -23.27
C SER A 230 11.98 4.79 -22.34
N ARG A 231 11.82 6.09 -22.48
CA ARG A 231 12.52 7.08 -21.64
C ARG A 231 12.09 7.01 -20.17
N SER A 232 10.79 6.81 -19.91
CA SER A 232 10.25 6.86 -18.55
C SER A 232 10.42 5.54 -17.78
N VAL A 233 10.48 4.41 -18.46
CA VAL A 233 10.59 3.08 -17.85
C VAL A 233 12.00 2.50 -18.02
N ILE A 234 12.52 2.44 -19.24
CA ILE A 234 13.81 1.80 -19.53
C ILE A 234 14.99 2.67 -19.05
N GLY A 235 14.90 3.98 -19.20
CA GLY A 235 15.96 4.91 -18.79
C GLY A 235 16.42 4.75 -17.34
N PRO A 236 15.49 4.78 -16.36
CA PRO A 236 15.81 4.56 -14.94
C PRO A 236 16.42 3.19 -14.64
N PHE A 237 15.98 2.12 -15.35
CA PHE A 237 16.62 0.80 -15.22
C PHE A 237 18.03 0.79 -15.79
N ARG A 238 18.23 1.39 -16.98
CA ARG A 238 19.56 1.48 -17.59
C ARG A 238 20.55 2.21 -16.68
N ASP A 239 20.12 3.31 -16.03
CA ASP A 239 20.93 4.03 -15.04
C ASP A 239 21.26 3.13 -13.84
N PHE A 240 20.28 2.41 -13.31
CA PHE A 240 20.47 1.50 -12.19
C PHE A 240 21.46 0.39 -12.52
N PHE A 241 21.32 -0.29 -13.67
CA PHE A 241 22.27 -1.31 -14.12
C PHE A 241 23.66 -0.75 -14.42
N ALA A 242 23.75 0.48 -14.93
CA ALA A 242 25.05 1.13 -15.15
C ALA A 242 25.80 1.40 -13.83
N ARG A 243 25.05 1.76 -12.74
CA ARG A 243 25.65 2.02 -11.42
C ARG A 243 26.05 0.76 -10.66
N TYR A 244 25.24 -0.27 -10.71
CA TYR A 244 25.43 -1.48 -9.88
C TYR A 244 25.98 -2.68 -10.64
N GLY A 245 26.01 -2.67 -11.98
CA GLY A 245 26.46 -3.80 -12.79
C GLY A 245 25.71 -5.09 -12.48
N VAL A 246 26.42 -6.20 -12.32
CA VAL A 246 25.82 -7.51 -11.99
C VAL A 246 25.12 -7.51 -10.62
N HIS A 247 25.60 -6.71 -9.67
CA HIS A 247 24.96 -6.58 -8.34
C HIS A 247 23.54 -6.01 -8.42
N ALA A 248 23.17 -5.32 -9.52
CA ALA A 248 21.81 -4.86 -9.76
C ALA A 248 20.81 -6.02 -9.71
N LEU A 249 21.16 -7.19 -10.27
CA LEU A 249 20.32 -8.38 -10.25
C LEU A 249 20.13 -8.93 -8.84
N VAL A 250 21.19 -8.95 -8.03
CA VAL A 250 21.13 -9.39 -6.62
C VAL A 250 20.21 -8.47 -5.82
N ILE A 251 20.33 -7.15 -6.02
CA ILE A 251 19.49 -6.14 -5.36
C ILE A 251 18.03 -6.32 -5.77
N LEU A 252 17.73 -6.46 -7.06
CA LEU A 252 16.37 -6.65 -7.55
C LEU A 252 15.76 -7.96 -7.06
N LEU A 253 16.54 -9.05 -7.07
CA LEU A 253 16.08 -10.34 -6.54
C LEU A 253 15.80 -10.27 -5.03
N PHE A 254 16.68 -9.58 -4.28
CA PHE A 254 16.46 -9.33 -2.86
C PHE A 254 15.17 -8.55 -2.62
N ILE A 255 14.97 -7.42 -3.31
CA ILE A 255 13.75 -6.59 -3.21
C ILE A 255 12.51 -7.43 -3.54
N ALA A 256 12.58 -8.25 -4.59
CA ALA A 256 11.50 -9.11 -5.04
C ALA A 256 11.11 -10.17 -3.98
N LEU A 257 12.08 -10.77 -3.31
CA LEU A 257 11.87 -11.85 -2.36
C LEU A 257 11.57 -11.36 -0.94
N PHE A 258 11.97 -10.14 -0.59
CA PHE A 258 11.90 -9.63 0.78
C PHE A 258 10.50 -9.70 1.40
N ARG A 259 9.46 -9.43 0.62
CA ARG A 259 8.07 -9.37 1.10
C ARG A 259 7.21 -10.57 0.69
N VAL A 260 7.76 -11.55 -0.02
CA VAL A 260 7.00 -12.72 -0.45
C VAL A 260 6.38 -13.49 0.71
N PRO A 261 7.11 -13.77 1.83
CA PRO A 261 6.53 -14.48 2.97
C PRO A 261 5.30 -13.78 3.56
N ASP A 262 5.37 -12.46 3.65
CA ASP A 262 4.35 -11.60 4.22
C ASP A 262 3.10 -11.50 3.31
N PHE A 263 3.28 -11.40 1.99
CA PHE A 263 2.17 -11.47 1.06
C PHE A 263 1.44 -12.80 1.12
N LEU A 264 2.16 -13.92 1.11
CA LEU A 264 1.57 -15.26 1.20
C LEU A 264 0.76 -15.41 2.49
N MET A 265 1.36 -15.08 3.63
CA MET A 265 0.74 -15.14 4.94
C MET A 265 -0.53 -14.30 4.98
N GLY A 266 -0.45 -13.05 4.49
CA GLY A 266 -1.55 -12.10 4.54
C GLY A 266 -2.84 -12.56 3.85
N TYR A 267 -2.73 -13.34 2.77
CA TYR A 267 -3.91 -13.88 2.05
C TYR A 267 -4.61 -15.01 2.81
N MET A 268 -3.88 -15.80 3.59
CA MET A 268 -4.42 -16.97 4.29
C MET A 268 -4.65 -16.74 5.78
N ALA A 269 -4.25 -15.60 6.34
CA ALA A 269 -4.53 -15.25 7.73
C ALA A 269 -6.04 -15.11 8.00
N GLY A 270 -6.79 -14.47 7.09
CA GLY A 270 -8.24 -14.34 7.19
C GLY A 270 -8.96 -15.70 7.22
N PRO A 271 -8.77 -16.55 6.21
CA PRO A 271 -9.29 -17.91 6.19
C PRO A 271 -8.93 -18.74 7.44
N LEU A 272 -7.70 -18.64 7.97
CA LEU A 272 -7.31 -19.28 9.21
C LEU A 272 -8.21 -18.86 10.39
N TYR A 273 -8.50 -17.56 10.53
CA TYR A 273 -9.30 -17.06 11.64
C TYR A 273 -10.72 -17.62 11.60
N ILE A 274 -11.31 -17.73 10.42
CA ILE A 274 -12.64 -18.34 10.23
C ILE A 274 -12.60 -19.85 10.51
N ASP A 275 -11.58 -20.54 10.03
CA ASP A 275 -11.38 -21.98 10.26
C ASP A 275 -11.24 -22.31 11.75
N LEU A 276 -10.59 -21.44 12.52
CA LEU A 276 -10.46 -21.55 13.98
C LEU A 276 -11.71 -21.10 14.74
N GLY A 277 -12.74 -20.58 14.06
CA GLY A 277 -14.03 -20.21 14.68
C GLY A 277 -14.05 -18.86 15.41
N TYR A 278 -13.10 -17.95 15.12
CA TYR A 278 -13.16 -16.60 15.70
C TYR A 278 -14.31 -15.79 15.09
N ASP A 279 -15.03 -15.05 15.94
CA ASP A 279 -16.06 -14.11 15.48
C ASP A 279 -15.44 -12.86 14.80
N LYS A 280 -16.19 -12.26 13.87
CA LYS A 280 -15.74 -11.13 13.07
C LYS A 280 -15.43 -9.89 13.90
N THR A 281 -16.17 -9.67 14.97
CA THR A 281 -15.98 -8.53 15.87
C THR A 281 -14.64 -8.64 16.60
N THR A 282 -14.30 -9.83 17.11
CA THR A 282 -13.00 -10.12 17.74
C THR A 282 -11.85 -9.95 16.74
N ILE A 283 -11.99 -10.51 15.52
CA ILE A 283 -11.01 -10.34 14.46
C ILE A 283 -10.79 -8.85 14.14
N GLY A 284 -11.88 -8.11 13.97
CA GLY A 284 -11.87 -6.68 13.67
C GLY A 284 -11.21 -5.84 14.76
N ALA A 285 -11.58 -6.08 16.02
CA ALA A 285 -11.02 -5.37 17.17
C ALA A 285 -9.52 -5.59 17.32
N ILE A 286 -9.04 -6.82 17.16
CA ILE A 286 -7.63 -7.14 17.30
C ILE A 286 -6.84 -6.60 16.10
N ARG A 287 -7.28 -6.85 14.87
CA ARG A 287 -6.52 -6.44 13.66
C ARG A 287 -6.50 -4.93 13.46
N SER A 288 -7.65 -4.28 13.55
CA SER A 288 -7.75 -2.85 13.29
C SER A 288 -7.51 -1.98 14.53
N GLY A 289 -7.64 -2.55 15.72
CA GLY A 289 -7.27 -1.91 16.99
C GLY A 289 -5.82 -2.17 17.34
N ALA A 290 -5.55 -3.25 18.08
CA ALA A 290 -4.22 -3.59 18.57
C ALA A 290 -3.17 -3.72 17.43
N GLY A 291 -3.55 -4.30 16.28
CA GLY A 291 -2.68 -4.45 15.11
C GLY A 291 -2.22 -3.11 14.52
N LEU A 292 -3.08 -2.08 14.51
CA LEU A 292 -2.71 -0.75 14.03
C LEU A 292 -1.62 -0.13 14.91
N PHE A 293 -1.81 -0.13 16.24
CA PHE A 293 -0.81 0.39 17.18
C PHE A 293 0.49 -0.42 17.11
N ALA A 294 0.40 -1.73 16.97
CA ALA A 294 1.54 -2.61 16.77
C ALA A 294 2.32 -2.27 15.49
N THR A 295 1.62 -2.00 14.38
CA THR A 295 2.26 -1.55 13.13
C THR A 295 2.99 -0.22 13.31
N LEU A 296 2.35 0.78 13.96
CA LEU A 296 2.98 2.09 14.21
C LEU A 296 4.23 1.95 15.10
N PHE A 297 4.16 1.11 16.12
CA PHE A 297 5.32 0.77 16.96
C PHE A 297 6.43 0.08 16.15
N GLY A 298 6.05 -0.85 15.26
CA GLY A 298 6.98 -1.49 14.34
C GLY A 298 7.67 -0.50 13.41
N VAL A 299 6.93 0.45 12.82
CA VAL A 299 7.49 1.54 12.00
C VAL A 299 8.54 2.34 12.77
N PHE A 300 8.25 2.70 14.02
CA PHE A 300 9.19 3.38 14.92
C PHE A 300 10.45 2.56 15.17
N LEU A 301 10.30 1.27 15.48
CA LEU A 301 11.45 0.36 15.67
C LEU A 301 12.29 0.24 14.39
N GLY A 302 11.65 0.11 13.22
CA GLY A 302 12.33 0.08 11.93
C GLY A 302 13.17 1.34 11.68
N GLY A 303 12.64 2.51 12.04
CA GLY A 303 13.39 3.77 11.97
C GLY A 303 14.63 3.77 12.88
N ILE A 304 14.52 3.28 14.12
CA ILE A 304 15.66 3.14 15.04
C ILE A 304 16.70 2.16 14.48
N LEU A 305 16.26 1.03 13.93
CA LEU A 305 17.17 0.04 13.37
C LEU A 305 18.00 0.64 12.22
N VAL A 306 17.37 1.34 11.29
CA VAL A 306 18.06 2.02 10.18
C VAL A 306 19.00 3.13 10.68
N ALA A 307 18.62 3.85 11.73
CA ALA A 307 19.44 4.91 12.29
C ALA A 307 20.68 4.40 13.06
N ARG A 308 20.57 3.24 13.72
CA ARG A 308 21.63 2.71 14.59
C ARG A 308 22.51 1.64 13.96
N PHE A 309 21.95 0.87 13.02
CA PHE A 309 22.64 -0.24 12.38
C PHE A 309 22.86 0.05 10.91
N ASP A 310 23.85 -0.60 10.30
CA ASP A 310 24.01 -0.61 8.85
C ASP A 310 22.79 -1.28 8.17
N PHE A 311 22.49 -0.88 6.94
CA PHE A 311 21.38 -1.46 6.18
C PHE A 311 21.41 -2.99 6.15
N ARG A 312 22.60 -3.60 6.08
CA ARG A 312 22.77 -5.05 6.08
C ARG A 312 22.10 -5.71 7.29
N TRP A 313 22.42 -5.25 8.49
CA TRP A 313 21.85 -5.81 9.72
C TRP A 313 20.38 -5.45 9.88
N SER A 314 20.02 -4.24 9.54
CA SER A 314 18.61 -3.81 9.58
C SER A 314 17.73 -4.66 8.67
N LEU A 315 18.16 -4.91 7.41
CA LEU A 315 17.46 -5.77 6.46
C LEU A 315 17.39 -7.21 6.93
N LEU A 316 18.48 -7.76 7.48
CA LEU A 316 18.50 -9.12 8.01
C LEU A 316 17.50 -9.27 9.18
N ILE A 317 17.50 -8.33 10.12
CA ILE A 317 16.53 -8.31 11.24
C ILE A 317 15.09 -8.23 10.68
N GLY A 318 14.84 -7.38 9.67
CA GLY A 318 13.51 -7.25 9.04
C GLY A 318 13.02 -8.55 8.41
N VAL A 319 13.87 -9.24 7.62
CA VAL A 319 13.53 -10.53 7.01
C VAL A 319 13.27 -11.60 8.07
N LEU A 320 14.17 -11.72 9.05
CA LEU A 320 14.04 -12.75 10.09
C LEU A 320 12.83 -12.50 10.97
N ALA A 321 12.52 -11.24 11.31
CA ALA A 321 11.33 -10.91 12.09
C ALA A 321 10.05 -11.36 11.37
N GLN A 322 9.89 -11.08 10.06
CA GLN A 322 8.74 -11.54 9.28
C GLN A 322 8.67 -13.08 9.19
N SER A 323 9.81 -13.74 8.97
CA SER A 323 9.86 -15.20 8.91
C SER A 323 9.47 -15.83 10.26
N LEU A 324 9.93 -15.28 11.38
CA LEU A 324 9.58 -15.77 12.71
C LEU A 324 8.11 -15.58 13.05
N THR A 325 7.49 -14.45 12.64
CA THR A 325 6.05 -14.24 12.89
C THR A 325 5.18 -15.23 12.12
N ASN A 326 5.60 -15.67 10.94
CA ASN A 326 4.91 -16.75 10.22
C ASN A 326 4.90 -18.07 11.00
N LEU A 327 5.96 -18.37 11.77
CA LEU A 327 5.96 -19.53 12.69
C LEU A 327 4.97 -19.36 13.85
N ILE A 328 4.71 -18.13 14.30
CA ILE A 328 3.67 -17.87 15.29
C ILE A 328 2.29 -18.22 14.71
N TYR A 329 2.03 -17.90 13.43
CA TYR A 329 0.80 -18.33 12.76
C TYR A 329 0.71 -19.84 12.56
N SER A 330 1.83 -20.50 12.30
CA SER A 330 1.91 -21.97 12.29
C SER A 330 1.52 -22.56 13.65
N TRP A 331 2.04 -21.99 14.73
CA TRP A 331 1.65 -22.37 16.09
C TRP A 331 0.17 -22.08 16.37
N LEU A 332 -0.35 -20.90 15.96
CA LEU A 332 -1.76 -20.54 16.14
C LEU A 332 -2.69 -21.55 15.46
N ALA A 333 -2.33 -22.03 14.28
CA ALA A 333 -3.09 -23.03 13.53
C ALA A 333 -3.18 -24.40 14.22
N LEU A 334 -2.26 -24.69 15.16
CA LEU A 334 -2.20 -25.94 15.94
C LEU A 334 -2.72 -25.76 17.38
N SER A 335 -3.01 -24.52 17.78
CA SER A 335 -3.42 -24.18 19.14
C SER A 335 -4.93 -24.09 19.27
N ASP A 336 -5.43 -24.22 20.50
CA ASP A 336 -6.81 -23.89 20.79
C ASP A 336 -7.10 -22.41 20.46
N ALA A 337 -8.28 -22.16 19.88
CA ALA A 337 -8.71 -20.82 19.51
C ALA A 337 -8.96 -19.95 20.76
N THR A 338 -7.97 -19.13 21.11
CA THR A 338 -8.07 -18.16 22.20
C THR A 338 -7.88 -16.74 21.69
N THR A 339 -8.63 -15.79 22.22
CA THR A 339 -8.49 -14.36 21.89
C THR A 339 -7.07 -13.86 22.17
N GLY A 340 -6.42 -14.36 23.24
CA GLY A 340 -5.03 -14.05 23.57
C GLY A 340 -4.03 -14.56 22.53
N GLY A 341 -4.21 -15.79 22.03
CA GLY A 341 -3.38 -16.36 20.97
C GLY A 341 -3.48 -15.58 19.67
N LEU A 342 -4.69 -15.21 19.27
CA LEU A 342 -4.93 -14.37 18.09
C LEU A 342 -4.29 -12.98 18.27
N ALA A 343 -4.48 -12.33 19.43
CA ALA A 343 -3.90 -11.02 19.70
C ALA A 343 -2.37 -11.06 19.66
N PHE A 344 -1.76 -12.08 20.25
CA PHE A 344 -0.30 -12.27 20.22
C PHE A 344 0.22 -12.43 18.78
N ALA A 345 -0.40 -13.29 17.98
CA ALA A 345 0.01 -13.49 16.59
C ALA A 345 -0.11 -12.21 15.76
N VAL A 346 -1.26 -11.52 15.85
CA VAL A 346 -1.51 -10.27 15.10
C VAL A 346 -0.57 -9.15 15.55
N ILE A 347 -0.35 -8.96 16.85
CA ILE A 347 0.53 -7.88 17.37
C ILE A 347 1.98 -8.14 16.93
N ALA A 348 2.49 -9.37 17.13
CA ALA A 348 3.85 -9.73 16.76
C ALA A 348 4.09 -9.52 15.25
N ASP A 349 3.16 -9.98 14.42
CA ASP A 349 3.23 -9.83 12.98
C ASP A 349 3.20 -8.37 12.55
N ASN A 350 2.30 -7.57 13.08
CA ASN A 350 2.19 -6.16 12.72
C ASN A 350 3.41 -5.34 13.15
N ILE A 351 4.08 -5.68 14.26
CA ILE A 351 5.37 -5.09 14.64
C ILE A 351 6.43 -5.43 13.58
N ALA A 352 6.57 -6.70 13.22
CA ALA A 352 7.52 -7.14 12.21
C ALA A 352 7.24 -6.50 10.84
N TYR A 353 5.97 -6.47 10.44
CA TYR A 353 5.48 -5.84 9.21
C TYR A 353 5.86 -4.35 9.14
N GLY A 354 5.59 -3.59 10.19
CA GLY A 354 5.90 -2.17 10.26
C GLY A 354 7.41 -1.90 10.21
N ALA A 355 8.18 -2.66 10.99
CA ALA A 355 9.64 -2.54 11.03
C ALA A 355 10.28 -2.88 9.68
N ALA A 356 9.96 -4.04 9.13
CA ALA A 356 10.51 -4.50 7.85
C ALA A 356 10.10 -3.58 6.68
N GLY A 357 8.85 -3.09 6.68
CA GLY A 357 8.40 -2.12 5.68
C GLY A 357 9.21 -0.83 5.70
N THR A 358 9.45 -0.26 6.89
CA THR A 358 10.25 0.97 7.06
C THR A 358 11.69 0.77 6.60
N ILE A 359 12.31 -0.36 6.96
CA ILE A 359 13.68 -0.70 6.59
C ILE A 359 13.80 -0.84 5.07
N LEU A 360 12.87 -1.57 4.43
CA LEU A 360 12.88 -1.76 2.97
C LEU A 360 12.68 -0.44 2.22
N ILE A 361 11.74 0.41 2.68
CA ILE A 361 11.50 1.74 2.11
C ILE A 361 12.77 2.58 2.18
N ALA A 362 13.44 2.62 3.32
CA ALA A 362 14.69 3.36 3.49
C ALA A 362 15.79 2.82 2.56
N TYR A 363 15.90 1.50 2.46
CA TYR A 363 16.86 0.85 1.56
C TYR A 363 16.57 1.17 0.09
N MET A 364 15.34 0.99 -0.40
CA MET A 364 14.97 1.33 -1.77
C MET A 364 15.22 2.81 -2.08
N SER A 365 14.92 3.70 -1.13
CA SER A 365 15.19 5.14 -1.28
C SER A 365 16.69 5.42 -1.43
N SER A 366 17.56 4.72 -0.68
CA SER A 366 19.01 4.87 -0.77
C SER A 366 19.60 4.41 -2.11
N LEU A 367 18.89 3.58 -2.85
CA LEU A 367 19.29 3.07 -4.17
C LEU A 367 18.91 4.02 -5.31
N THR A 368 18.01 4.96 -5.07
CA THR A 368 17.51 5.85 -6.13
C THR A 368 18.52 6.92 -6.49
N ASN A 369 18.58 7.28 -7.79
CA ASN A 369 19.32 8.43 -8.27
C ASN A 369 18.45 9.68 -8.12
N THR A 370 19.02 10.79 -7.65
CA THR A 370 18.31 12.06 -7.48
C THR A 370 17.64 12.57 -8.76
N ALA A 371 18.22 12.28 -9.93
CA ALA A 371 17.65 12.63 -11.23
C ALA A 371 16.40 11.79 -11.60
N PHE A 372 16.22 10.62 -10.99
CA PHE A 372 15.15 9.66 -11.31
C PHE A 372 14.42 9.13 -10.05
N THR A 373 14.50 9.86 -8.94
CA THR A 373 14.05 9.39 -7.63
C THR A 373 12.63 8.80 -7.65
N ALA A 374 11.67 9.57 -8.14
CA ALA A 374 10.27 9.13 -8.16
C ALA A 374 10.06 7.89 -9.06
N THR A 375 10.65 7.89 -10.26
CA THR A 375 10.48 6.80 -11.22
C THR A 375 11.18 5.52 -10.77
N GLN A 376 12.43 5.61 -10.29
CA GLN A 376 13.14 4.43 -9.78
C GLN A 376 12.47 3.87 -8.54
N TYR A 377 12.04 4.72 -7.62
CA TYR A 377 11.31 4.26 -6.44
C TYR A 377 9.98 3.60 -6.80
N ALA A 378 9.19 4.18 -7.73
CA ALA A 378 7.96 3.58 -8.21
C ALA A 378 8.19 2.20 -8.85
N LEU A 379 9.25 2.06 -9.65
CA LEU A 379 9.63 0.78 -10.25
C LEU A 379 10.05 -0.25 -9.20
N PHE A 380 10.89 0.11 -8.22
CA PHE A 380 11.25 -0.78 -7.12
C PHE A 380 10.03 -1.19 -6.30
N SER A 381 9.13 -0.25 -6.01
CA SER A 381 7.91 -0.52 -5.26
C SER A 381 6.92 -1.42 -6.02
N SER A 382 6.83 -1.29 -7.34
CA SER A 382 6.07 -2.23 -8.17
C SER A 382 6.73 -3.60 -8.22
N PHE A 383 8.06 -3.63 -8.33
CA PHE A 383 8.83 -4.86 -8.46
C PHE A 383 8.83 -5.69 -7.17
N TYR A 384 8.87 -5.06 -5.98
CA TYR A 384 8.78 -5.81 -4.73
C TYR A 384 7.39 -6.43 -4.52
N ALA A 385 6.34 -5.80 -5.05
CA ALA A 385 4.98 -6.27 -4.84
C ALA A 385 4.57 -7.39 -5.81
N LEU A 386 5.09 -7.40 -7.04
CA LEU A 386 4.69 -8.33 -8.09
C LEU A 386 4.92 -9.81 -7.74
N PRO A 387 6.12 -10.25 -7.30
CA PRO A 387 6.34 -11.67 -6.99
C PRO A 387 5.47 -12.14 -5.85
N GLY A 388 5.31 -11.34 -4.79
CA GLY A 388 4.45 -11.69 -3.66
C GLY A 388 2.99 -11.85 -4.05
N LYS A 389 2.48 -10.98 -4.93
CA LYS A 389 1.11 -11.09 -5.45
C LYS A 389 0.94 -12.29 -6.39
N PHE A 390 1.93 -12.56 -7.25
CA PHE A 390 1.90 -13.71 -8.14
C PHE A 390 1.88 -15.02 -7.35
N VAL A 391 2.86 -15.21 -6.46
CA VAL A 391 2.96 -16.42 -5.64
C VAL A 391 1.79 -16.50 -4.65
N GLY A 392 1.28 -15.36 -4.18
CA GLY A 392 0.11 -15.27 -3.31
C GLY A 392 -1.16 -15.91 -3.88
N GLY A 393 -1.32 -15.88 -5.20
CA GLY A 393 -2.42 -16.59 -5.87
C GLY A 393 -2.41 -18.12 -5.67
N PHE A 394 -1.26 -18.70 -5.34
CA PHE A 394 -1.13 -20.13 -5.07
C PHE A 394 -1.23 -20.49 -3.58
N SER A 395 -1.38 -19.49 -2.70
CA SER A 395 -1.41 -19.70 -1.25
C SER A 395 -2.54 -20.66 -0.81
N GLY A 396 -3.71 -20.56 -1.44
CA GLY A 396 -4.83 -21.46 -1.17
C GLY A 396 -4.53 -22.93 -1.51
N PHE A 397 -3.95 -23.19 -2.68
CA PHE A 397 -3.52 -24.54 -3.07
C PHE A 397 -2.50 -25.12 -2.08
N MET A 398 -1.60 -24.30 -1.57
CA MET A 398 -0.64 -24.73 -0.55
C MET A 398 -1.35 -25.10 0.76
N VAL A 399 -2.37 -24.34 1.17
CA VAL A 399 -3.14 -24.63 2.39
C VAL A 399 -3.96 -25.91 2.20
N GLU A 400 -4.57 -26.14 1.05
CA GLU A 400 -5.30 -27.37 0.74
C GLU A 400 -4.39 -28.61 0.74
N ALA A 401 -3.18 -28.47 0.19
CA ALA A 401 -2.22 -29.56 0.10
C ALA A 401 -1.56 -29.91 1.45
N PHE A 402 -1.22 -28.91 2.27
CA PHE A 402 -0.39 -29.08 3.45
C PHE A 402 -1.08 -28.70 4.78
N GLY A 403 -2.24 -28.07 4.73
CA GLY A 403 -2.90 -27.47 5.88
C GLY A 403 -2.25 -26.15 6.32
N PHE A 404 -2.96 -25.40 7.17
CA PHE A 404 -2.51 -24.06 7.61
C PHE A 404 -1.17 -24.07 8.34
N ALA A 405 -0.95 -25.03 9.25
CA ALA A 405 0.27 -25.08 10.05
C ALA A 405 1.51 -25.21 9.18
N TRP A 406 1.52 -26.17 8.27
CA TRP A 406 2.63 -26.37 7.34
C TRP A 406 2.75 -25.23 6.32
N PHE A 407 1.62 -24.68 5.85
CA PHE A 407 1.65 -23.51 4.99
C PHE A 407 2.43 -22.36 5.62
N PHE A 408 2.12 -21.96 6.86
CA PHE A 408 2.83 -20.88 7.54
C PHE A 408 4.29 -21.23 7.85
N ALA A 409 4.61 -22.47 8.17
CA ALA A 409 5.99 -22.93 8.32
C ALA A 409 6.78 -22.81 7.00
N ILE A 410 6.18 -23.21 5.87
CA ILE A 410 6.79 -23.07 4.55
C ILE A 410 7.01 -21.59 4.20
N THR A 411 6.05 -20.71 4.49
CA THR A 411 6.21 -19.26 4.24
C THR A 411 7.37 -18.67 5.05
N ALA A 412 7.61 -19.15 6.27
CA ALA A 412 8.78 -18.74 7.05
C ALA A 412 10.09 -19.15 6.35
N ILE A 413 10.17 -20.36 5.79
CA ILE A 413 11.33 -20.86 5.06
C ILE A 413 11.58 -20.07 3.76
N ILE A 414 10.51 -19.66 3.07
CA ILE A 414 10.59 -18.83 1.84
C ILE A 414 11.31 -17.50 2.09
N GLY A 415 11.36 -17.00 3.31
CA GLY A 415 12.13 -15.82 3.67
C GLY A 415 13.66 -16.03 3.71
N LEU A 416 14.14 -17.25 3.88
CA LEU A 416 15.57 -17.56 4.02
C LEU A 416 16.42 -17.14 2.81
N PRO A 417 16.00 -17.35 1.55
CA PRO A 417 16.73 -16.84 0.39
C PRO A 417 16.99 -15.33 0.47
N ALA A 418 15.99 -14.53 0.88
CA ALA A 418 16.19 -13.09 1.07
C ALA A 418 17.21 -12.79 2.18
N ALA A 419 17.17 -13.53 3.30
CA ALA A 419 18.16 -13.41 4.38
C ALA A 419 19.58 -13.72 3.89
N ILE A 420 19.75 -14.75 3.06
CA ILE A 420 21.04 -15.11 2.46
C ILE A 420 21.52 -14.01 1.49
N LEU A 421 20.63 -13.49 0.65
CA LEU A 421 20.96 -12.43 -0.31
C LEU A 421 21.45 -11.14 0.35
N VAL A 422 21.03 -10.85 1.60
CA VAL A 422 21.53 -9.69 2.37
C VAL A 422 23.07 -9.67 2.41
N PHE A 423 23.72 -10.83 2.50
CA PHE A 423 25.18 -10.93 2.59
C PHE A 423 25.89 -10.62 1.28
N PHE A 424 25.18 -10.69 0.16
CA PHE A 424 25.68 -10.37 -1.18
C PHE A 424 25.31 -8.97 -1.66
N LEU A 425 24.54 -8.21 -0.88
CA LEU A 425 24.23 -6.82 -1.20
C LEU A 425 25.51 -5.97 -1.10
N LYS A 426 25.82 -5.26 -2.17
CA LYS A 426 26.88 -4.26 -2.15
C LYS A 426 26.48 -3.16 -1.15
N GLN A 427 27.30 -2.89 -0.16
CA GLN A 427 27.06 -1.76 0.74
C GLN A 427 27.03 -0.48 -0.09
N SER A 428 25.90 0.23 -0.04
CA SER A 428 25.86 1.62 -0.48
C SER A 428 26.79 2.38 0.47
N GLU A 429 27.91 2.88 -0.03
CA GLU A 429 28.74 3.79 0.76
C GLU A 429 27.83 4.91 1.30
N LYS A 430 27.89 5.15 2.60
CA LYS A 430 27.17 6.24 3.26
C LYS A 430 27.57 7.58 2.61
N LYS A 431 26.93 7.98 1.55
CA LYS A 431 26.97 9.35 1.03
C LYS A 431 25.67 10.08 1.38
N PHE A 432 25.31 10.12 2.66
CA PHE A 432 24.59 11.23 3.23
C PHE A 432 25.60 12.21 3.86
N LYS A 433 26.60 12.62 3.11
CA LYS A 433 27.22 13.93 3.33
C LYS A 433 26.40 14.88 2.47
N ALA A 434 25.57 15.71 3.12
CA ALA A 434 25.13 16.95 2.51
C ALA A 434 26.39 17.67 2.01
N GLU A 435 26.63 17.66 0.70
CA GLU A 435 27.56 18.61 0.14
C GLU A 435 26.94 20.00 0.38
N PRO A 436 27.64 20.91 1.04
CA PRO A 436 27.18 22.27 1.14
C PRO A 436 27.11 22.79 -0.28
N VAL A 437 25.92 23.31 -0.66
CA VAL A 437 25.72 24.06 -1.89
C VAL A 437 26.78 25.16 -1.86
N ALA A 438 27.76 25.07 -2.75
CA ALA A 438 28.74 26.12 -2.94
C ALA A 438 28.02 27.39 -3.42
N PRO A 439 28.48 28.57 -2.99
CA PRO A 439 27.80 29.85 -3.17
C PRO A 439 27.62 30.27 -4.64
#